data_ea9df80e8b195e996666abc915a2f0e9
#
_entry.id   ea9df80e8b195e996666abc915a2f0e9
#
_cell.length_a   1.000
_cell.length_b   1.000
_cell.length_c   1.000
_cell.angle_alpha   90.00
_cell.angle_beta   90.00
_cell.angle_gamma   90.00
#
_symmetry.space_group_name_H-M   'P 1'
#
loop_
_entity.id
_entity.type
_entity.pdbx_description
1 polymer ?
#
loop_
_entity_poly.entity_id
_entity_poly.type
_entity_poly.pdbx_seq_one_letter_code
_entity_poly.pdbx_strand_id
1 'polypeptide(L)'
;MLFACTLAGQDTKGLPNFQVVNEHVLRGGQPTDEGFQSLSQRGVKTVIDLRLPGEHSIPHERQVVETNGMRFVSVPMKGLSAPTYSQISQVLSIMNDQQSWPVFVHCRRGADRTGTVVACYRIQHDAWDSKQALQEAEKYGIRVFEFAMRGYIKGFRGIPAIAGPSLP
;
A
#
# COMPACT_ATOMS: atom_id res chain seq x y z
N MET A 1 -29.16 -3.60 -13.72
CA MET A 1 -29.31 -3.47 -12.28
C MET A 1 -27.95 -3.12 -11.69
N LEU A 2 -27.76 -1.85 -11.33
CA LEU A 2 -26.54 -1.34 -10.72
C LEU A 2 -26.61 -1.67 -9.22
N PHE A 3 -25.78 -2.59 -8.75
CA PHE A 3 -25.53 -2.76 -7.32
C PHE A 3 -24.64 -1.60 -6.85
N ALA A 4 -25.27 -0.53 -6.38
CA ALA A 4 -24.59 0.45 -5.55
C ALA A 4 -24.30 -0.22 -4.21
N CYS A 5 -23.08 -0.77 -4.06
CA CYS A 5 -22.58 -1.26 -2.79
C CYS A 5 -22.30 -0.03 -1.91
N THR A 6 -23.25 0.31 -1.04
CA THR A 6 -23.10 1.34 -0.01
C THR A 6 -22.01 0.90 0.96
N LEU A 7 -20.84 1.53 0.86
CA LEU A 7 -19.68 1.40 1.76
C LEU A 7 -19.90 2.05 3.15
N ALA A 8 -21.16 2.29 3.54
CA ALA A 8 -21.49 2.85 4.84
C ALA A 8 -21.50 1.74 5.90
N GLY A 9 -20.56 1.79 6.84
CA GLY A 9 -20.57 0.99 8.09
C GLY A 9 -19.78 -0.31 8.07
N GLN A 10 -18.73 -0.42 7.27
CA GLN A 10 -17.87 -1.61 7.32
C GLN A 10 -17.01 -1.59 8.58
N ASP A 11 -17.18 -2.63 9.41
CA ASP A 11 -16.39 -2.87 10.62
C ASP A 11 -14.89 -2.92 10.25
N THR A 12 -14.11 -1.95 10.77
CA THR A 12 -12.66 -1.87 10.60
C THR A 12 -11.90 -2.45 11.78
N LYS A 13 -12.58 -3.26 12.61
CA LYS A 13 -11.96 -3.93 13.75
C LYS A 13 -10.74 -4.74 13.27
N GLY A 14 -9.61 -4.55 13.96
CA GLY A 14 -8.36 -5.20 13.59
C GLY A 14 -7.63 -4.59 12.38
N LEU A 15 -8.10 -3.46 11.83
CA LEU A 15 -7.53 -2.75 10.70
C LEU A 15 -7.16 -1.30 11.07
N PRO A 16 -6.03 -1.08 11.77
CA PRO A 16 -5.63 0.27 12.17
C PRO A 16 -5.40 1.16 10.94
N ASN A 17 -5.79 2.43 11.03
CA ASN A 17 -5.61 3.44 9.98
C ASN A 17 -6.07 2.97 8.58
N PHE A 18 -7.14 2.16 8.56
CA PHE A 18 -7.69 1.60 7.32
C PHE A 18 -8.33 2.69 6.47
N GLN A 19 -8.01 2.70 5.17
CA GLN A 19 -8.60 3.58 4.18
C GLN A 19 -8.74 2.88 2.83
N VAL A 20 -9.76 3.26 2.11
CA VAL A 20 -9.94 2.90 0.70
C VAL A 20 -9.29 3.99 -0.16
N VAL A 21 -8.27 3.62 -0.92
CA VAL A 21 -7.62 4.53 -1.88
C VAL A 21 -8.48 4.66 -3.14
N ASN A 22 -8.86 3.52 -3.69
CA ASN A 22 -9.85 3.38 -4.77
C ASN A 22 -10.43 1.94 -4.75
N GLU A 23 -11.18 1.55 -5.79
CA GLU A 23 -11.79 0.22 -5.90
C GLU A 23 -10.77 -0.95 -5.93
N HIS A 24 -9.49 -0.68 -6.24
CA HIS A 24 -8.45 -1.69 -6.40
C HIS A 24 -7.38 -1.65 -5.31
N VAL A 25 -7.28 -0.54 -4.57
CA VAL A 25 -6.23 -0.31 -3.59
C VAL A 25 -6.79 0.10 -2.25
N LEU A 26 -6.40 -0.63 -1.23
CA LEU A 26 -6.69 -0.40 0.18
C LEU A 26 -5.38 -0.18 0.93
N ARG A 27 -5.42 0.59 2.01
CA ARG A 27 -4.24 0.89 2.83
C ARG A 27 -4.53 0.78 4.31
N GLY A 28 -3.49 0.56 5.12
CA GLY A 28 -3.65 0.57 6.57
C GLY A 28 -2.35 0.39 7.34
N GLY A 29 -2.50 0.27 8.67
CA GLY A 29 -1.45 -0.22 9.56
C GLY A 29 -1.51 -1.73 9.69
N GLN A 30 -0.65 -2.29 10.54
CA GLN A 30 -0.58 -3.72 10.81
C GLN A 30 -1.93 -4.29 11.21
N PRO A 31 -2.54 -5.17 10.42
CA PRO A 31 -3.77 -5.86 10.82
C PRO A 31 -3.53 -6.84 11.98
N THR A 32 -4.58 -7.11 12.75
CA THR A 32 -4.64 -8.32 13.57
C THR A 32 -5.00 -9.53 12.70
N ASP A 33 -4.97 -10.74 13.26
CA ASP A 33 -5.38 -11.95 12.54
C ASP A 33 -6.85 -11.84 12.08
N GLU A 34 -7.75 -11.29 12.92
CA GLU A 34 -9.13 -10.99 12.54
C GLU A 34 -9.21 -9.91 11.45
N GLY A 35 -8.29 -8.94 11.48
CA GLY A 35 -8.19 -7.92 10.44
C GLY A 35 -7.87 -8.55 9.08
N PHE A 36 -6.95 -9.51 9.01
CA PHE A 36 -6.68 -10.25 7.77
C PHE A 36 -7.88 -11.07 7.29
N GLN A 37 -8.62 -11.70 8.20
CA GLN A 37 -9.87 -12.38 7.86
C GLN A 37 -10.90 -11.39 7.26
N SER A 38 -11.03 -10.20 7.86
CA SER A 38 -11.90 -9.13 7.34
C SER A 38 -11.46 -8.65 5.95
N LEU A 39 -10.15 -8.54 5.66
CA LEU A 39 -9.64 -8.19 4.33
C LEU A 39 -9.99 -9.26 3.29
N SER A 40 -9.85 -10.54 3.63
CA SER A 40 -10.26 -11.65 2.76
C SER A 40 -11.77 -11.59 2.44
N GLN A 41 -12.62 -11.35 3.44
CA GLN A 41 -14.08 -11.20 3.25
C GLN A 41 -14.44 -10.00 2.36
N ARG A 42 -13.58 -8.97 2.31
CA ARG A 42 -13.70 -7.81 1.40
C ARG A 42 -13.21 -8.11 -0.01
N GLY A 43 -12.74 -9.32 -0.28
CA GLY A 43 -12.24 -9.75 -1.58
C GLY A 43 -10.79 -9.36 -1.87
N VAL A 44 -10.02 -8.91 -0.87
CA VAL A 44 -8.59 -8.63 -1.06
C VAL A 44 -7.88 -9.88 -1.55
N LYS A 45 -7.09 -9.75 -2.61
CA LYS A 45 -6.32 -10.85 -3.19
C LYS A 45 -4.84 -10.80 -2.81
N THR A 46 -4.29 -9.61 -2.62
CA THR A 46 -2.86 -9.43 -2.35
C THR A 46 -2.65 -8.49 -1.15
N VAL A 47 -1.82 -8.92 -0.22
CA VAL A 47 -1.34 -8.12 0.91
C VAL A 47 0.13 -7.80 0.70
N ILE A 48 0.49 -6.50 0.76
CA ILE A 48 1.86 -6.02 0.68
C ILE A 48 2.30 -5.49 2.03
N ASP A 49 3.30 -6.14 2.64
CA ASP A 49 3.93 -5.72 3.88
C ASP A 49 5.22 -4.95 3.60
N LEU A 50 5.29 -3.71 4.10
CA LEU A 50 6.42 -2.81 3.94
C LEU A 50 7.38 -2.80 5.15
N ARG A 51 7.16 -3.66 6.14
CA ARG A 51 7.97 -3.67 7.37
C ARG A 51 9.26 -4.46 7.19
N LEU A 52 10.27 -4.09 7.98
CA LEU A 52 11.52 -4.84 8.03
C LEU A 52 11.33 -6.18 8.77
N PRO A 53 12.11 -7.20 8.41
CA PRO A 53 12.29 -8.36 9.28
C PRO A 53 12.70 -7.92 10.68
N GLY A 54 12.06 -8.48 11.72
CA GLY A 54 12.32 -8.13 13.13
C GLY A 54 11.36 -7.08 13.70
N GLU A 55 10.60 -6.34 12.88
CA GLU A 55 9.53 -5.50 13.40
C GLU A 55 8.31 -6.34 13.86
N HIS A 56 8.17 -7.54 13.35
CA HIS A 56 7.16 -8.55 13.71
C HIS A 56 7.51 -9.90 13.06
N SER A 57 6.68 -10.92 13.33
CA SER A 57 6.85 -12.24 12.72
C SER A 57 6.31 -12.27 11.28
N ILE A 58 7.19 -12.12 10.28
CA ILE A 58 6.84 -12.29 8.86
C ILE A 58 6.31 -13.70 8.56
N PRO A 59 6.90 -14.80 9.09
CA PRO A 59 6.34 -16.14 8.86
C PRO A 59 4.91 -16.30 9.37
N HIS A 60 4.58 -15.74 10.55
CA HIS A 60 3.23 -15.79 11.09
C HIS A 60 2.25 -15.03 10.19
N GLU A 61 2.57 -13.81 9.82
CA GLU A 61 1.69 -13.02 8.96
C GLU A 61 1.48 -13.67 7.59
N ARG A 62 2.55 -14.17 6.96
CA ARG A 62 2.44 -14.92 5.71
C ARG A 62 1.46 -16.09 5.87
N GLN A 63 1.61 -16.87 6.94
CA GLN A 63 0.73 -18.00 7.20
C GLN A 63 -0.74 -17.55 7.34
N VAL A 64 -1.00 -16.49 8.10
CA VAL A 64 -2.37 -15.98 8.30
C VAL A 64 -2.95 -15.48 6.98
N VAL A 65 -2.20 -14.70 6.21
CA VAL A 65 -2.65 -14.17 4.92
C VAL A 65 -2.95 -15.30 3.93
N GLU A 66 -2.04 -16.27 3.78
CA GLU A 66 -2.18 -17.38 2.84
C GLU A 66 -3.29 -18.34 3.27
N THR A 67 -3.48 -18.59 4.57
CA THR A 67 -4.59 -19.41 5.10
C THR A 67 -5.95 -18.76 4.80
N ASN A 68 -6.02 -17.43 4.73
CA ASN A 68 -7.21 -16.69 4.33
C ASN A 68 -7.37 -16.55 2.80
N GLY A 69 -6.59 -17.28 2.01
CA GLY A 69 -6.71 -17.32 0.55
C GLY A 69 -6.12 -16.12 -0.19
N MET A 70 -5.34 -15.29 0.50
CA MET A 70 -4.69 -14.11 -0.09
C MET A 70 -3.21 -14.39 -0.39
N ARG A 71 -2.64 -13.66 -1.37
CA ARG A 71 -1.22 -13.67 -1.66
C ARG A 71 -0.48 -12.73 -0.71
N PHE A 72 0.61 -13.20 -0.10
CA PHE A 72 1.50 -12.37 0.73
C PHE A 72 2.73 -11.93 -0.06
N VAL A 73 3.02 -10.63 -0.05
CA VAL A 73 4.23 -10.04 -0.65
C VAL A 73 4.92 -9.14 0.37
N SER A 74 6.22 -9.36 0.59
CA SER A 74 7.03 -8.50 1.45
C SER A 74 7.97 -7.63 0.59
N VAL A 75 7.90 -6.31 0.78
CA VAL A 75 8.79 -5.32 0.18
C VAL A 75 9.35 -4.44 1.31
N PRO A 76 10.38 -4.91 2.02
CA PRO A 76 10.83 -4.26 3.25
C PRO A 76 11.39 -2.86 2.97
N MET A 77 10.93 -1.86 3.73
CA MET A 77 11.39 -0.47 3.68
C MET A 77 11.83 -0.02 5.07
N LYS A 78 12.94 0.69 5.17
CA LYS A 78 13.40 1.28 6.44
C LYS A 78 12.43 2.40 6.86
N GLY A 79 12.15 2.49 8.17
CA GLY A 79 11.59 3.69 8.76
C GLY A 79 12.63 4.82 8.75
N LEU A 80 12.21 6.06 8.77
CA LEU A 80 13.06 7.27 8.79
C LEU A 80 13.99 7.44 7.56
N SER A 81 13.85 6.64 6.52
CA SER A 81 14.66 6.72 5.29
C SER A 81 13.76 6.79 4.06
N ALA A 82 14.24 7.45 3.02
CA ALA A 82 13.57 7.38 1.73
C ALA A 82 13.57 5.92 1.22
N PRO A 83 12.49 5.47 0.59
CA PRO A 83 12.51 4.21 -0.14
C PRO A 83 13.46 4.31 -1.34
N THR A 84 13.94 3.17 -1.79
CA THR A 84 14.67 3.11 -3.05
C THR A 84 13.70 3.13 -4.23
N TYR A 85 14.19 3.54 -5.39
CA TYR A 85 13.44 3.47 -6.64
C TYR A 85 12.93 2.05 -6.94
N SER A 86 13.79 1.04 -6.73
CA SER A 86 13.44 -0.36 -6.92
C SER A 86 12.30 -0.83 -6.02
N GLN A 87 12.30 -0.43 -4.75
CA GLN A 87 11.22 -0.76 -3.81
C GLN A 87 9.88 -0.15 -4.28
N ILE A 88 9.89 1.13 -4.65
CA ILE A 88 8.68 1.80 -5.16
C ILE A 88 8.23 1.16 -6.47
N SER A 89 9.15 0.92 -7.41
CA SER A 89 8.83 0.25 -8.68
C SER A 89 8.17 -1.12 -8.46
N GLN A 90 8.72 -1.94 -7.56
CA GLN A 90 8.16 -3.25 -7.24
C GLN A 90 6.74 -3.15 -6.67
N VAL A 91 6.52 -2.25 -5.71
CA VAL A 91 5.19 -2.10 -5.09
C VAL A 91 4.19 -1.56 -6.11
N LEU A 92 4.55 -0.53 -6.89
CA LEU A 92 3.64 0.05 -7.89
C LEU A 92 3.31 -0.95 -9.01
N SER A 93 4.24 -1.83 -9.40
CA SER A 93 3.95 -2.87 -10.39
C SER A 93 2.85 -3.82 -9.91
N ILE A 94 2.85 -4.19 -8.62
CA ILE A 94 1.82 -5.04 -8.02
C ILE A 94 0.50 -4.28 -7.87
N MET A 95 0.54 -3.03 -7.43
CA MET A 95 -0.65 -2.20 -7.25
C MET A 95 -1.35 -1.87 -8.58
N ASN A 96 -0.63 -1.90 -9.70
CA ASN A 96 -1.19 -1.68 -11.05
C ASN A 96 -1.50 -2.99 -11.81
N ASP A 97 -1.20 -4.15 -11.24
CA ASP A 97 -1.49 -5.44 -11.84
C ASP A 97 -2.92 -5.88 -11.52
N GLN A 98 -3.78 -5.97 -12.54
CA GLN A 98 -5.17 -6.39 -12.41
C GLN A 98 -5.34 -7.78 -11.80
N GLN A 99 -4.37 -8.68 -11.97
CA GLN A 99 -4.42 -10.02 -11.39
C GLN A 99 -4.22 -9.98 -9.86
N SER A 100 -3.57 -8.93 -9.37
CA SER A 100 -3.31 -8.72 -7.93
C SER A 100 -4.47 -8.04 -7.19
N TRP A 101 -5.46 -7.47 -7.90
CA TRP A 101 -6.53 -6.66 -7.31
C TRP A 101 -7.64 -7.45 -6.63
N PRO A 102 -8.23 -6.90 -5.57
CA PRO A 102 -7.81 -5.73 -4.79
C PRO A 102 -6.54 -5.98 -3.96
N VAL A 103 -5.70 -4.93 -3.81
CA VAL A 103 -4.45 -4.96 -3.05
C VAL A 103 -4.63 -4.21 -1.73
N PHE A 104 -4.15 -4.79 -0.64
CA PHE A 104 -3.98 -4.08 0.63
C PHE A 104 -2.50 -3.84 0.92
N VAL A 105 -2.08 -2.59 1.04
CA VAL A 105 -0.71 -2.22 1.39
C VAL A 105 -0.62 -1.65 2.79
N HIS A 106 0.33 -2.15 3.58
CA HIS A 106 0.49 -1.70 4.96
C HIS A 106 1.95 -1.65 5.43
N CYS A 107 2.14 -0.97 6.54
CA CYS A 107 3.31 -1.01 7.38
C CYS A 107 2.87 -1.09 8.85
N ARG A 108 3.72 -0.74 9.83
CA ARG A 108 3.34 -0.80 11.24
C ARG A 108 2.17 0.12 11.58
N ARG A 109 2.23 1.40 11.21
CA ARG A 109 1.24 2.42 11.53
C ARG A 109 0.28 2.75 10.39
N GLY A 110 0.60 2.31 9.17
CA GLY A 110 -0.15 2.70 7.97
C GLY A 110 0.03 4.16 7.57
N ALA A 111 1.03 4.84 8.10
CA ALA A 111 1.23 6.28 7.94
C ALA A 111 2.45 6.62 7.07
N ASP A 112 3.67 6.36 7.55
CA ASP A 112 4.89 6.86 6.91
C ASP A 112 5.24 6.11 5.61
N ARG A 113 5.65 4.84 5.69
CA ARG A 113 5.99 4.00 4.52
C ARG A 113 4.78 3.80 3.59
N THR A 114 3.65 3.44 4.17
CA THR A 114 2.39 3.27 3.43
C THR A 114 1.95 4.59 2.79
N GLY A 115 2.04 5.71 3.50
CA GLY A 115 1.73 7.03 2.95
C GLY A 115 2.63 7.42 1.79
N THR A 116 3.93 7.09 1.87
CA THR A 116 4.88 7.34 0.79
C THR A 116 4.56 6.52 -0.46
N VAL A 117 4.27 5.22 -0.30
CA VAL A 117 3.89 4.34 -1.41
C VAL A 117 2.60 4.80 -2.07
N VAL A 118 1.56 5.09 -1.27
CA VAL A 118 0.27 5.56 -1.81
C VAL A 118 0.41 6.92 -2.49
N ALA A 119 1.23 7.83 -1.97
CA ALA A 119 1.52 9.11 -2.63
C ALA A 119 2.17 8.90 -4.02
N CYS A 120 3.15 7.98 -4.12
CA CYS A 120 3.76 7.62 -5.41
C CYS A 120 2.73 6.99 -6.37
N TYR A 121 1.83 6.14 -5.86
CA TYR A 121 0.74 5.58 -6.63
C TYR A 121 -0.18 6.68 -7.18
N ARG A 122 -0.62 7.64 -6.36
CA ARG A 122 -1.44 8.78 -6.77
C ARG A 122 -0.78 9.61 -7.87
N ILE A 123 0.53 9.87 -7.74
CA ILE A 123 1.28 10.64 -8.74
C ILE A 123 1.34 9.88 -10.08
N GLN A 124 1.61 8.58 -10.04
CA GLN A 124 1.79 7.80 -11.26
C GLN A 124 0.46 7.37 -11.90
N HIS A 125 -0.49 6.90 -11.11
CA HIS A 125 -1.75 6.32 -11.59
C HIS A 125 -2.84 7.38 -11.77
N ASP A 126 -2.99 8.28 -10.78
CA ASP A 126 -4.08 9.27 -10.77
C ASP A 126 -3.63 10.64 -11.32
N ALA A 127 -2.38 10.76 -11.77
CA ALA A 127 -1.78 11.99 -12.28
C ALA A 127 -1.82 13.17 -11.29
N TRP A 128 -1.81 12.89 -9.99
CA TRP A 128 -1.75 13.93 -8.96
C TRP A 128 -0.39 14.63 -8.96
N ASP A 129 -0.39 15.91 -8.63
CA ASP A 129 0.87 16.58 -8.30
C ASP A 129 1.41 16.13 -6.94
N SER A 130 2.69 16.36 -6.71
CA SER A 130 3.35 15.92 -5.48
C SER A 130 2.83 16.63 -4.21
N LYS A 131 2.23 17.82 -4.35
CA LYS A 131 1.65 18.56 -3.23
C LYS A 131 0.34 17.89 -2.78
N GLN A 132 -0.54 17.55 -3.73
CA GLN A 132 -1.78 16.84 -3.44
C GLN A 132 -1.50 15.46 -2.80
N ALA A 133 -0.55 14.72 -3.36
CA ALA A 133 -0.17 13.42 -2.84
C ALA A 133 0.44 13.49 -1.43
N LEU A 134 1.26 14.51 -1.15
CA LEU A 134 1.80 14.74 0.18
C LEU A 134 0.71 15.16 1.18
N GLN A 135 -0.25 15.99 0.78
CA GLN A 135 -1.38 16.37 1.63
C GLN A 135 -2.23 15.17 2.03
N GLU A 136 -2.47 14.22 1.12
CA GLU A 136 -3.14 12.96 1.48
C GLU A 136 -2.32 12.15 2.48
N ALA A 137 -1.00 12.02 2.28
CA ALA A 137 -0.13 11.34 3.22
C ALA A 137 -0.12 12.01 4.61
N GLU A 138 -0.17 13.34 4.67
CA GLU A 138 -0.29 14.13 5.90
C GLU A 138 -1.62 13.88 6.61
N LYS A 139 -2.72 13.87 5.87
CA LYS A 139 -4.06 13.55 6.39
C LYS A 139 -4.09 12.18 7.08
N TYR A 140 -3.34 11.19 6.57
CA TYR A 140 -3.27 9.84 7.13
C TYR A 140 -2.05 9.61 8.03
N GLY A 141 -1.37 10.67 8.46
CA GLY A 141 -0.48 10.70 9.61
C GLY A 141 0.99 10.46 9.29
N ILE A 142 1.48 10.73 8.06
CA ILE A 142 2.93 10.80 7.83
C ILE A 142 3.51 11.88 8.74
N ARG A 143 4.53 11.50 9.51
CA ARG A 143 5.07 12.39 10.54
C ARG A 143 5.82 13.56 9.92
N VAL A 144 5.75 14.72 10.58
CA VAL A 144 6.41 15.95 10.10
C VAL A 144 7.92 15.82 10.01
N PHE A 145 8.53 14.98 10.84
CA PHE A 145 9.96 14.72 10.87
C PHE A 145 10.44 13.57 9.95
N GLU A 146 9.54 12.99 9.18
CA GLU A 146 9.89 12.03 8.11
C GLU A 146 10.42 12.76 6.86
N PHE A 147 11.47 13.55 7.04
CA PHE A 147 11.99 14.43 5.99
C PHE A 147 12.41 13.68 4.73
N ALA A 148 13.02 12.49 4.88
CA ALA A 148 13.46 11.68 3.76
C ALA A 148 12.29 11.16 2.91
N MET A 149 11.24 10.63 3.53
CA MET A 149 10.04 10.15 2.83
C MET A 149 9.26 11.29 2.20
N ARG A 150 9.08 12.39 2.93
CA ARG A 150 8.42 13.61 2.42
C ARG A 150 9.19 14.23 1.25
N GLY A 151 10.52 14.25 1.33
CA GLY A 151 11.39 14.67 0.24
C GLY A 151 11.26 13.77 -0.99
N TYR A 152 11.16 12.45 -0.77
CA TYR A 152 10.95 11.48 -1.84
C TYR A 152 9.62 11.73 -2.57
N ILE A 153 8.52 11.93 -1.86
CA ILE A 153 7.20 12.26 -2.46
C ILE A 153 7.31 13.52 -3.31
N LYS A 154 7.93 14.60 -2.78
CA LYS A 154 8.10 15.87 -3.51
C LYS A 154 8.92 15.72 -4.79
N GLY A 155 9.92 14.84 -4.78
CA GLY A 155 10.82 14.58 -5.91
C GLY A 155 10.34 13.52 -6.90
N PHE A 156 9.33 12.70 -6.54
CA PHE A 156 8.87 11.61 -7.38
C PHE A 156 8.21 12.13 -8.68
N ARG A 157 8.56 11.51 -9.82
CA ARG A 157 8.06 11.88 -11.15
C ARG A 157 7.51 10.69 -11.94
N GLY A 158 7.19 9.60 -11.22
CA GLY A 158 6.74 8.34 -11.82
C GLY A 158 7.88 7.37 -12.11
N ILE A 159 7.50 6.14 -12.40
CA ILE A 159 8.38 5.09 -12.89
C ILE A 159 8.25 5.08 -14.41
N PRO A 160 9.32 5.28 -15.18
CA PRO A 160 9.27 5.17 -16.63
C PRO A 160 8.71 3.80 -17.02
N ALA A 161 7.82 3.77 -18.00
CA ALA A 161 7.45 2.51 -18.64
C ALA A 161 8.74 1.84 -19.13
N ILE A 162 8.99 0.59 -18.70
CA ILE A 162 10.08 -0.19 -19.27
C ILE A 162 9.75 -0.31 -20.75
N ALA A 163 10.53 0.33 -21.61
CA ALA A 163 10.42 0.10 -23.05
C ALA A 163 10.59 -1.40 -23.25
N GLY A 164 9.51 -2.08 -23.65
CA GLY A 164 9.60 -3.47 -24.03
C GLY A 164 10.73 -3.62 -25.07
N PRO A 165 11.39 -4.79 -25.15
CA PRO A 165 12.39 -4.99 -26.18
C PRO A 165 11.74 -4.65 -27.52
N SER A 166 12.31 -3.67 -28.22
CA SER A 166 11.95 -3.41 -29.61
C SER A 166 12.17 -4.72 -30.36
N LEU A 167 11.09 -5.36 -30.76
CA LEU A 167 11.17 -6.53 -31.66
C LEU A 167 11.86 -6.07 -32.94
N PRO A 168 12.84 -6.87 -33.43
CA PRO A 168 13.56 -6.57 -34.68
C PRO A 168 12.64 -6.61 -35.89
#